data_4374a774cabdd08f8fe0cd85bb96857e
#
_entry.id   4374a774cabdd08f8fe0cd85bb96857e
#
_cell.length_a   1.000
_cell.length_b   1.000
_cell.length_c   1.000
_cell.angle_alpha   90.00
_cell.angle_beta   90.00
_cell.angle_gamma   90.00
#
_symmetry.space_group_name_H-M   'P 1'
#
loop_
_entity.id
_entity.type
_entity.pdbx_description
1 polymer ?
#
loop_
_entity_poly.entity_id
_entity_poly.type
_entity_poly.pdbx_seq_one_letter_code
_entity_poly.pdbx_strand_id
1 'polypeptide(L)'
;MVEIRYFSKFGHSERMAKVVGEVTGATPQLVSVPFQGEVDTLYLGTGVFLGKIHAEVVDFIKTLTPDKVKRVVCFGSCSIIKSPVPQMRKLLEAQGVKVETREFTCRGSMGPLHAGHPNDMDMKALREFVKATI
;
A
#
# COMPACT_ATOMS: atom_id res chain seq x y z
N MET A 1 13.49 10.94 -2.21
CA MET A 1 12.45 11.15 -1.16
C MET A 1 11.54 9.94 -1.11
N VAL A 2 11.17 9.53 0.09
CA VAL A 2 10.21 8.43 0.30
C VAL A 2 8.85 9.03 0.63
N GLU A 3 7.82 8.53 0.00
CA GLU A 3 6.45 8.92 0.28
C GLU A 3 5.60 7.69 0.59
N ILE A 4 4.55 7.88 1.38
CA ILE A 4 3.58 6.84 1.72
C ILE A 4 2.20 7.35 1.36
N ARG A 5 1.47 6.57 0.59
CA ARG A 5 0.06 6.86 0.28
C ARG A 5 -0.78 5.62 0.53
N TYR A 6 -1.96 5.81 1.08
CA TYR A 6 -2.85 4.70 1.38
C TYR A 6 -4.31 5.09 1.21
N PHE A 7 -5.14 4.06 1.04
CA PHE A 7 -6.59 4.16 1.15
C PHE A 7 -7.05 3.10 2.15
N SER A 8 -7.87 3.49 3.12
CA SER A 8 -8.34 2.58 4.15
C SER A 8 -9.83 2.76 4.39
N LYS A 9 -10.59 1.66 4.30
CA LYS A 9 -12.03 1.66 4.59
C LYS A 9 -12.32 1.24 6.03
N PHE A 10 -11.55 0.26 6.54
CA PHE A 10 -11.76 -0.30 7.87
C PHE A 10 -10.62 0.00 8.84
N GLY A 11 -9.67 0.84 8.46
CA GLY A 11 -8.54 1.22 9.28
C GLY A 11 -7.32 0.31 9.19
N HIS A 12 -7.38 -0.79 8.43
CA HIS A 12 -6.27 -1.75 8.33
C HIS A 12 -5.07 -1.17 7.58
N SER A 13 -5.32 -0.61 6.41
CA SER A 13 -4.24 -0.01 5.61
C SER A 13 -3.67 1.25 6.27
N GLU A 14 -4.50 1.99 7.00
CA GLU A 14 -4.03 3.12 7.80
C GLU A 14 -3.06 2.66 8.89
N ARG A 15 -3.40 1.61 9.62
CA ARG A 15 -2.52 1.03 10.64
C ARG A 15 -1.20 0.56 10.03
N MET A 16 -1.27 -0.12 8.89
CA MET A 16 -0.09 -0.57 8.17
C MET A 16 0.77 0.60 7.70
N ALA A 17 0.14 1.64 7.15
CA ALA A 17 0.86 2.83 6.69
C ALA A 17 1.60 3.53 7.83
N LYS A 18 1.04 3.54 9.03
CA LYS A 18 1.72 4.10 10.21
C LYS A 18 2.99 3.32 10.53
N VAL A 19 2.95 1.99 10.43
CA VAL A 19 4.14 1.15 10.64
C VAL A 19 5.21 1.44 9.57
N VAL A 20 4.81 1.58 8.32
CA VAL A 20 5.73 1.95 7.24
C VAL A 20 6.37 3.31 7.55
N GLY A 21 5.60 4.26 8.05
CA GLY A 21 6.11 5.57 8.45
C GLY A 21 7.13 5.51 9.58
N GLU A 22 6.90 4.64 10.56
CA GLU A 22 7.86 4.45 11.66
C GLU A 22 9.23 3.98 11.17
N VAL A 23 9.26 3.14 10.16
CA VAL A 23 10.51 2.59 9.61
C VAL A 23 11.19 3.56 8.65
N THR A 24 10.42 4.21 7.77
CA THR A 24 10.97 5.07 6.72
C THR A 24 11.22 6.51 7.16
N GLY A 25 10.54 6.95 8.22
CA GLY A 25 10.56 8.35 8.64
C GLY A 25 9.62 9.24 7.85
N ALA A 26 8.92 8.71 6.85
CA ALA A 26 7.96 9.47 6.06
C ALA A 26 6.60 9.52 6.75
N THR A 27 5.83 10.57 6.48
CA THR A 27 4.49 10.73 7.05
C THR A 27 3.46 10.04 6.15
N PRO A 28 2.68 9.08 6.68
CA PRO A 28 1.62 8.46 5.91
C PRO A 28 0.53 9.47 5.56
N GLN A 29 0.08 9.45 4.31
CA GLN A 29 -0.99 10.33 3.85
C GLN A 29 -1.95 9.55 2.94
N LEU A 30 -3.19 10.05 2.85
CA LEU A 30 -4.20 9.46 1.97
C LEU A 30 -3.80 9.65 0.50
N VAL A 31 -4.29 8.76 -0.36
CA VAL A 31 -4.04 8.86 -1.81
C VAL A 31 -4.56 10.15 -2.43
N SER A 32 -5.48 10.85 -1.75
CA SER A 32 -5.99 12.13 -2.20
C SER A 32 -5.01 13.29 -2.04
N VAL A 33 -3.95 13.10 -1.26
CA VAL A 33 -2.94 14.15 -1.03
C VAL A 33 -1.88 14.09 -2.12
N PRO A 34 -1.65 15.18 -2.86
CA PRO A 34 -0.65 15.18 -3.93
C PRO A 34 0.78 15.18 -3.39
N PHE A 35 1.73 14.82 -4.27
CA PHE A 35 3.15 14.92 -3.95
C PHE A 35 3.63 16.36 -4.02
N GLN A 36 4.65 16.67 -3.22
CA GLN A 36 5.29 17.98 -3.22
C GLN A 36 6.48 18.04 -4.19
N GLY A 37 6.86 16.93 -4.79
CA GLY A 37 8.00 16.85 -5.71
C GLY A 37 8.18 15.46 -6.25
N GLU A 38 9.36 15.17 -6.79
CA GLU A 38 9.69 13.83 -7.29
C GLU A 38 9.88 12.84 -6.15
N VAL A 39 9.41 11.63 -6.35
CA VAL A 39 9.44 10.56 -5.35
C VAL A 39 10.34 9.44 -5.82
N ASP A 40 11.33 9.07 -5.02
CA ASP A 40 12.22 7.95 -5.34
C ASP A 40 11.53 6.62 -5.06
N THR A 41 10.91 6.49 -3.90
CA THR A 41 10.18 5.30 -3.51
C THR A 41 8.84 5.68 -2.92
N LEU A 42 7.78 5.13 -3.49
CA LEU A 42 6.41 5.27 -2.97
C LEU A 42 5.99 3.94 -2.36
N TYR A 43 5.64 3.95 -1.09
CA TYR A 43 4.93 2.84 -0.45
C TYR A 43 3.43 3.09 -0.61
N LEU A 44 2.78 2.22 -1.36
CA LEU A 44 1.36 2.34 -1.68
C LEU A 44 0.57 1.20 -1.06
N GLY A 45 -0.39 1.54 -0.21
CA GLY A 45 -1.18 0.57 0.55
C GLY A 45 -2.68 0.70 0.36
N THR A 46 -3.35 -0.43 0.28
CA THR A 46 -4.81 -0.50 0.24
C THR A 46 -5.30 -1.88 0.64
N GLY A 47 -6.62 -2.01 0.81
CA GLY A 47 -7.28 -3.30 0.96
C GLY A 47 -8.02 -3.69 -0.31
N VAL A 48 -8.65 -4.87 -0.27
CA VAL A 48 -9.53 -5.36 -1.33
C VAL A 48 -10.96 -5.36 -0.81
N PHE A 49 -11.88 -4.82 -1.60
CA PHE A 49 -13.30 -4.78 -1.28
C PHE A 49 -14.06 -5.51 -2.38
N LEU A 50 -14.77 -6.56 -2.04
CA LEU A 50 -15.50 -7.38 -2.99
C LEU A 50 -14.61 -7.82 -4.18
N GLY A 51 -13.37 -8.17 -3.87
CA GLY A 51 -12.41 -8.64 -4.86
C GLY A 51 -11.72 -7.55 -5.68
N LYS A 52 -11.96 -6.27 -5.38
CA LYS A 52 -11.39 -5.15 -6.14
C LYS A 52 -10.80 -4.08 -5.23
N ILE A 53 -9.79 -3.38 -5.71
CA ILE A 53 -9.29 -2.19 -5.03
C ILE A 53 -10.26 -1.03 -5.26
N HIS A 54 -10.24 -0.08 -4.33
CA HIS A 54 -11.16 1.06 -4.39
C HIS A 54 -10.84 1.99 -5.57
N ALA A 55 -11.90 2.62 -6.12
CA ALA A 55 -11.77 3.53 -7.25
C ALA A 55 -10.79 4.68 -6.99
N GLU A 56 -10.71 5.18 -5.76
CA GLU A 56 -9.76 6.25 -5.42
C GLU A 56 -8.31 5.82 -5.61
N VAL A 57 -7.99 4.55 -5.33
CA VAL A 57 -6.65 4.01 -5.56
C VAL A 57 -6.38 3.88 -7.06
N VAL A 58 -7.36 3.41 -7.82
CA VAL A 58 -7.25 3.31 -9.27
C VAL A 58 -7.00 4.69 -9.88
N ASP A 59 -7.77 5.68 -9.48
CA ASP A 59 -7.63 7.06 -9.97
C ASP A 59 -6.26 7.64 -9.61
N PHE A 60 -5.81 7.40 -8.39
CA PHE A 60 -4.49 7.84 -7.95
C PHE A 60 -3.38 7.23 -8.82
N ILE A 61 -3.42 5.92 -9.05
CA ILE A 61 -2.42 5.22 -9.86
C ILE A 61 -2.38 5.81 -11.27
N LYS A 62 -3.52 6.15 -11.84
CA LYS A 62 -3.59 6.73 -13.18
C LYS A 62 -2.94 8.10 -13.29
N THR A 63 -2.67 8.77 -12.18
CA THR A 63 -1.94 10.05 -12.16
C THR A 63 -0.44 9.86 -12.11
N LEU A 64 0.05 8.66 -11.85
CA LEU A 64 1.48 8.39 -11.68
C LEU A 64 2.18 8.23 -13.04
N THR A 65 3.40 8.74 -13.11
CA THR A 65 4.26 8.63 -14.29
C THR A 65 5.68 8.28 -13.82
N PRO A 66 6.53 7.71 -14.70
CA PRO A 66 7.91 7.36 -14.32
C PRO A 66 8.76 8.54 -13.84
N ASP A 67 8.47 9.75 -14.31
CA ASP A 67 9.19 10.94 -13.88
C ASP A 67 8.72 11.47 -12.52
N LYS A 68 7.51 11.14 -12.10
CA LYS A 68 7.02 11.50 -10.76
C LYS A 68 7.47 10.53 -9.69
N VAL A 69 7.46 9.23 -9.99
CA VAL A 69 7.76 8.16 -9.04
C VAL A 69 8.70 7.17 -9.70
N LYS A 70 9.86 6.95 -9.11
CA LYS A 70 10.86 6.04 -9.67
C LYS A 70 10.56 4.57 -9.35
N ARG A 71 9.98 4.30 -8.19
CA ARG A 71 9.70 2.93 -7.73
C ARG A 71 8.51 2.92 -6.79
N VAL A 72 7.64 1.91 -6.92
CA VAL A 72 6.52 1.70 -6.01
C VAL A 72 6.70 0.36 -5.29
N VAL A 73 6.51 0.37 -3.98
CA VAL A 73 6.45 -0.82 -3.13
C VAL A 73 5.02 -0.98 -2.66
N CYS A 74 4.41 -2.12 -2.95
CA CYS A 74 3.00 -2.37 -2.65
C CYS A 74 2.83 -3.13 -1.34
N PHE A 75 1.87 -2.71 -0.54
CA PHE A 75 1.43 -3.45 0.64
C PHE A 75 -0.08 -3.37 0.76
N GLY A 76 -0.67 -4.28 1.51
CA GLY A 76 -2.11 -4.24 1.67
C GLY A 76 -2.69 -5.34 2.53
N SER A 77 -4.00 -5.29 2.71
CA SER A 77 -4.76 -6.28 3.46
C SER A 77 -5.85 -6.91 2.61
N CYS A 78 -6.21 -8.14 2.94
CA CYS A 78 -7.32 -8.85 2.29
C CYS A 78 -8.07 -9.66 3.32
N SER A 79 -9.39 -9.78 3.16
CA SER A 79 -10.23 -10.51 4.10
C SER A 79 -10.64 -11.88 3.60
N ILE A 80 -11.25 -11.92 2.43
CA ILE A 80 -11.86 -13.15 1.92
C ILE A 80 -10.94 -13.85 0.96
N ILE A 81 -10.48 -13.18 -0.11
CA ILE A 81 -9.79 -13.87 -1.16
C ILE A 81 -8.44 -13.25 -1.49
N LYS A 82 -8.34 -12.30 -2.32
CA LYS A 82 -7.12 -11.99 -3.05
C LYS A 82 -6.41 -10.76 -2.51
N SER A 83 -5.06 -10.81 -2.59
CA SER A 83 -4.23 -9.65 -2.39
C SER A 83 -4.62 -8.50 -3.33
N PRO A 84 -4.54 -7.24 -2.87
CA PRO A 84 -4.72 -6.08 -3.75
C PRO A 84 -3.55 -5.88 -4.72
N VAL A 85 -2.41 -6.49 -4.43
CA VAL A 85 -1.16 -6.20 -5.15
C VAL A 85 -1.19 -6.53 -6.64
N PRO A 86 -1.75 -7.67 -7.09
CA PRO A 86 -1.80 -7.93 -8.53
C PRO A 86 -2.55 -6.85 -9.32
N GLN A 87 -3.64 -6.32 -8.77
CA GLN A 87 -4.38 -5.24 -9.41
C GLN A 87 -3.58 -3.94 -9.43
N MET A 88 -2.94 -3.59 -8.31
CA MET A 88 -2.07 -2.41 -8.24
C MET A 88 -0.92 -2.52 -9.23
N ARG A 89 -0.27 -3.69 -9.26
CA ARG A 89 0.88 -3.93 -10.14
C ARG A 89 0.50 -3.76 -11.60
N LYS A 90 -0.61 -4.34 -12.01
CA LYS A 90 -1.10 -4.23 -13.40
C LYS A 90 -1.34 -2.78 -13.80
N LEU A 91 -1.97 -2.01 -12.94
CA LEU A 91 -2.27 -0.60 -13.20
C LEU A 91 -0.99 0.25 -13.25
N LEU A 92 -0.06 0.00 -12.32
CA LEU A 92 1.21 0.73 -12.27
C LEU A 92 2.07 0.42 -13.49
N GLU A 93 2.15 -0.83 -13.89
CA GLU A 93 2.90 -1.23 -15.08
C GLU A 93 2.31 -0.60 -16.34
N ALA A 94 0.98 -0.48 -16.43
CA ALA A 94 0.32 0.22 -17.54
C ALA A 94 0.71 1.70 -17.61
N GLN A 95 1.07 2.31 -16.48
CA GLN A 95 1.56 3.69 -16.41
C GLN A 95 3.08 3.78 -16.66
N GLY A 96 3.76 2.66 -16.89
CA GLY A 96 5.21 2.63 -17.08
C GLY A 96 6.01 2.80 -15.80
N VAL A 97 5.37 2.72 -14.65
CA VAL A 97 6.03 2.90 -13.35
C VAL A 97 6.63 1.57 -12.90
N LYS A 98 7.87 1.63 -12.40
CA LYS A 98 8.57 0.45 -11.90
C LYS A 98 7.99 0.02 -10.56
N VAL A 99 7.66 -1.27 -10.44
CA VAL A 99 7.10 -1.85 -9.21
C VAL A 99 8.11 -2.81 -8.61
N GLU A 100 8.37 -2.66 -7.30
CA GLU A 100 9.21 -3.60 -6.57
C GLU A 100 8.59 -5.00 -6.66
N THR A 101 9.42 -6.01 -6.92
CA THR A 101 8.95 -7.39 -7.07
C THR A 101 8.46 -7.99 -5.76
N ARG A 102 9.03 -7.55 -4.62
CA ARG A 102 8.59 -7.98 -3.30
C ARG A 102 7.35 -7.18 -2.88
N GLU A 103 6.46 -7.85 -2.19
CA GLU A 103 5.21 -7.24 -1.73
C GLU A 103 4.87 -7.75 -0.34
N PHE A 104 4.02 -7.03 0.38
CA PHE A 104 3.53 -7.44 1.67
C PHE A 104 2.01 -7.43 1.70
N THR A 105 1.42 -8.54 2.14
CA THR A 105 -0.02 -8.62 2.40
C THR A 105 -0.27 -9.36 3.70
N CYS A 106 -1.34 -8.98 4.38
CA CYS A 106 -1.82 -9.69 5.57
C CYS A 106 -3.35 -9.72 5.57
N ARG A 107 -3.92 -10.49 6.48
CA ARG A 107 -5.37 -10.52 6.63
C ARG A 107 -5.85 -9.27 7.37
N GLY A 108 -7.06 -8.81 7.01
CA GLY A 108 -7.76 -7.74 7.70
C GLY A 108 -9.12 -8.23 8.12
N SER A 109 -9.56 -7.89 9.33
CA SER A 109 -10.86 -8.31 9.83
C SER A 109 -12.00 -7.67 9.04
N MET A 110 -13.06 -8.45 8.82
CA MET A 110 -14.30 -7.98 8.23
C MET A 110 -15.43 -8.66 9.01
N GLY A 111 -16.04 -7.92 9.97
CA GLY A 111 -16.95 -8.51 10.92
C GLY A 111 -16.23 -9.59 11.74
N PRO A 112 -16.80 -10.82 11.85
CA PRO A 112 -16.15 -11.92 12.56
C PRO A 112 -15.02 -12.58 11.76
N LEU A 113 -14.94 -12.34 10.46
CA LEU A 113 -13.94 -12.96 9.58
C LEU A 113 -12.56 -12.36 9.85
N HIS A 114 -11.58 -13.23 10.14
CA HIS A 114 -10.22 -12.83 10.48
C HIS A 114 -10.15 -11.82 11.62
N ALA A 115 -11.04 -11.97 12.61
CA ALA A 115 -11.06 -11.10 13.78
C ALA A 115 -9.68 -11.02 14.43
N GLY A 116 -9.28 -9.80 14.81
CA GLY A 116 -7.95 -9.55 15.39
C GLY A 116 -6.83 -9.31 14.39
N HIS A 117 -7.09 -9.46 13.09
CA HIS A 117 -6.09 -9.14 12.06
C HIS A 117 -6.37 -7.79 11.41
N PRO A 118 -5.33 -7.00 11.08
CA PRO A 118 -3.92 -7.28 11.35
C PRO A 118 -3.61 -7.30 12.85
N ASN A 119 -2.73 -8.19 13.28
CA ASN A 119 -2.28 -8.28 14.66
C ASN A 119 -0.83 -7.80 14.80
N ASP A 120 -0.28 -7.89 16.01
CA ASP A 120 1.08 -7.41 16.27
C ASP A 120 2.13 -8.20 15.49
N MET A 121 1.91 -9.48 15.25
CA MET A 121 2.81 -10.29 14.44
C MET A 121 2.78 -9.87 12.97
N ASP A 122 1.61 -9.52 12.45
CA ASP A 122 1.49 -8.97 11.10
C ASP A 122 2.28 -7.67 10.98
N MET A 123 2.19 -6.80 11.99
CA MET A 123 2.91 -5.53 11.98
C MET A 123 4.43 -5.72 12.11
N LYS A 124 4.86 -6.72 12.88
CA LYS A 124 6.28 -7.05 12.98
C LYS A 124 6.82 -7.53 11.63
N ALA A 125 6.07 -8.38 10.93
CA ALA A 125 6.44 -8.85 9.60
C ALA A 125 6.50 -7.70 8.60
N LEU A 126 5.57 -6.76 8.69
CA LEU A 126 5.58 -5.55 7.86
C LEU A 126 6.82 -4.70 8.10
N ARG A 127 7.22 -4.50 9.35
CA ARG A 127 8.45 -3.77 9.68
C ARG A 127 9.67 -4.39 9.01
N GLU A 128 9.80 -5.72 9.11
CA GLU A 128 10.92 -6.43 8.48
C GLU A 128 10.89 -6.30 6.96
N PHE A 129 9.70 -6.37 6.37
CA PHE A 129 9.53 -6.17 4.93
C PHE A 129 9.98 -4.78 4.50
N VAL A 130 9.57 -3.73 5.23
CA VAL A 130 9.94 -2.36 4.89
C VAL A 130 11.45 -2.17 5.01
N LYS A 131 12.07 -2.69 6.06
CA LYS A 131 13.53 -2.64 6.23
C LYS A 131 14.26 -3.30 5.06
N ALA A 132 13.71 -4.38 4.53
CA ALA A 132 14.30 -5.10 3.40
C ALA A 132 14.14 -4.38 2.06
N THR A 133 13.15 -3.51 1.93
CA THR A 133 12.84 -2.80 0.67
C THR A 133 13.29 -1.34 0.66
N ILE A 134 13.73 -0.83 1.80
CA ILE A 134 14.11 0.57 1.94
C ILE A 134 15.39 0.93 1.16
#